data_26303ab0c7f860a0e796ab6415016522
#
_entry.id   26303ab0c7f860a0e796ab6415016522
#
_cell.length_a   1.000
_cell.length_b   1.000
_cell.length_c   1.000
_cell.angle_alpha   90.00
_cell.angle_beta   90.00
_cell.angle_gamma   90.00
#
_symmetry.space_group_name_H-M   'P 1'
#
loop_
_entity.id
_entity.type
_entity.pdbx_description
1 polymer ?
#
loop_
_entity_poly.entity_id
_entity_poly.type
_entity_poly.pdbx_seq_one_letter_code
_entity_poly.pdbx_strand_id
1 'polypeptide(L)'
;DRDKKITRIVSKGARAVVMINPKIDVYKRIYSHSFNSSKMMLGTDKFKTKIPLLFISESKADSLLREGGLLKGLKKIKNKIDKKGVPLSSQLSLKIGIQSNIIKTDISSENILGYVEGSDKKEEIIIVTAHYDHLGKYNGKIFNGADDNASGTTALLMMAQAFAKAKEEGNGPRRSILFMPVSAEEKGLLGSRYYSENPIFPLKNTVANLNID
;
A
#
# COMPACT_ATOMS: atom_id res chain seq x y z
N ASP A 1 -15.84 3.32 -11.34
CA ASP A 1 -14.80 3.77 -10.42
C ASP A 1 -15.41 4.05 -9.03
N ARG A 2 -14.97 3.25 -8.04
CA ARG A 2 -15.45 3.29 -6.65
C ARG A 2 -15.15 4.64 -5.98
N ASP A 3 -13.95 5.14 -6.15
CA ASP A 3 -13.47 6.34 -5.47
C ASP A 3 -14.20 7.58 -5.95
N LYS A 4 -14.52 7.66 -7.23
CA LYS A 4 -15.38 8.75 -7.77
C LYS A 4 -16.79 8.71 -7.20
N LYS A 5 -17.36 7.50 -7.02
CA LYS A 5 -18.69 7.37 -6.38
C LYS A 5 -18.65 7.83 -4.92
N ILE A 6 -17.63 7.42 -4.16
CA ILE A 6 -17.47 7.84 -2.76
C ILE A 6 -17.31 9.37 -2.68
N THR A 7 -16.42 9.94 -3.49
CA THR A 7 -16.20 11.40 -3.53
C THR A 7 -17.50 12.15 -3.80
N ARG A 8 -18.31 11.68 -4.77
CA ARG A 8 -19.60 12.27 -5.08
C ARG A 8 -20.61 12.17 -3.94
N ILE A 9 -20.62 11.03 -3.21
CA ILE A 9 -21.51 10.84 -2.05
C ILE A 9 -21.10 11.79 -0.92
N VAL A 10 -19.79 11.90 -0.66
CA VAL A 10 -19.24 12.81 0.35
C VAL A 10 -19.55 14.27 0.03
N SER A 11 -19.41 14.68 -1.24
CA SER A 11 -19.75 16.05 -1.67
C SER A 11 -21.24 16.40 -1.52
N LYS A 12 -22.11 15.40 -1.37
CA LYS A 12 -23.55 15.57 -1.08
C LYS A 12 -23.87 15.58 0.42
N GLY A 13 -22.86 15.64 1.29
CA GLY A 13 -23.04 15.78 2.74
C GLY A 13 -23.22 14.48 3.50
N ALA A 14 -22.88 13.33 2.90
CA ALA A 14 -22.91 12.06 3.64
C ALA A 14 -21.93 12.08 4.82
N ARG A 15 -22.37 11.61 5.99
CA ARG A 15 -21.55 11.49 7.20
C ARG A 15 -20.84 10.15 7.32
N ALA A 16 -21.28 9.14 6.58
CA ALA A 16 -20.68 7.83 6.44
C ALA A 16 -21.13 7.17 5.15
N VAL A 17 -20.41 6.18 4.68
CA VAL A 17 -20.78 5.36 3.51
C VAL A 17 -20.75 3.90 3.93
N VAL A 18 -21.86 3.19 3.69
CA VAL A 18 -21.95 1.75 3.88
C VAL A 18 -22.10 1.11 2.49
N MET A 19 -21.12 0.31 2.12
CA MET A 19 -21.08 -0.39 0.83
C MET A 19 -21.40 -1.88 1.01
N ILE A 20 -22.25 -2.39 0.14
CA ILE A 20 -22.56 -3.82 0.11
C ILE A 20 -21.50 -4.52 -0.74
N ASN A 21 -20.81 -5.50 -0.15
CA ASN A 21 -19.89 -6.36 -0.86
C ASN A 21 -20.34 -7.83 -0.73
N PRO A 22 -20.84 -8.44 -1.82
CA PRO A 22 -21.32 -9.83 -1.80
C PRO A 22 -20.25 -10.85 -1.37
N LYS A 23 -18.98 -10.51 -1.57
CA LYS A 23 -17.83 -11.37 -1.27
C LYS A 23 -17.12 -11.01 0.04
N ILE A 24 -17.71 -10.15 0.88
CA ILE A 24 -17.01 -9.66 2.08
C ILE A 24 -16.61 -10.79 3.05
N ASP A 25 -17.43 -11.82 3.19
CA ASP A 25 -17.13 -12.94 4.08
C ASP A 25 -16.01 -13.83 3.50
N VAL A 26 -15.93 -13.96 2.18
CA VAL A 26 -14.81 -14.60 1.49
C VAL A 26 -13.53 -13.78 1.67
N TYR A 27 -13.61 -12.48 1.43
CA TYR A 27 -12.46 -11.58 1.64
C TYR A 27 -11.98 -11.58 3.09
N LYS A 28 -12.88 -11.55 4.08
CA LYS A 28 -12.51 -11.66 5.49
C LYS A 28 -11.76 -12.96 5.79
N ARG A 29 -12.15 -14.08 5.20
CA ARG A 29 -11.48 -15.36 5.39
C ARG A 29 -10.11 -15.41 4.74
N ILE A 30 -10.00 -14.93 3.49
CA ILE A 30 -8.74 -14.95 2.73
C ILE A 30 -7.77 -13.90 3.25
N TYR A 31 -8.26 -12.69 3.51
CA TYR A 31 -7.46 -11.53 3.88
C TYR A 31 -7.64 -11.13 5.36
N SER A 32 -7.96 -12.10 6.23
CA SER A 32 -8.17 -11.84 7.67
C SER A 32 -6.98 -11.11 8.31
N HIS A 33 -5.79 -11.46 7.89
CA HIS A 33 -4.55 -10.79 8.30
C HIS A 33 -4.56 -9.30 7.93
N SER A 34 -4.81 -8.98 6.66
CA SER A 34 -4.82 -7.59 6.17
C SER A 34 -5.90 -6.72 6.81
N PHE A 35 -7.05 -7.31 7.19
CA PHE A 35 -8.11 -6.58 7.90
C PHE A 35 -7.76 -6.27 9.36
N ASN A 36 -6.94 -7.10 9.99
CA ASN A 36 -6.55 -6.98 11.39
C ASN A 36 -5.15 -6.41 11.58
N SER A 37 -4.39 -6.21 10.51
CA SER A 37 -3.06 -5.62 10.58
C SER A 37 -3.10 -4.09 10.53
N SER A 38 -2.13 -3.47 11.17
CA SER A 38 -1.89 -2.04 11.02
C SER A 38 -1.49 -1.72 9.59
N LYS A 39 -2.02 -0.64 9.04
CA LYS A 39 -1.58 -0.13 7.76
C LYS A 39 -0.45 0.87 7.97
N MET A 40 0.68 0.60 7.36
CA MET A 40 1.80 1.55 7.32
C MET A 40 1.62 2.54 6.17
N MET A 41 2.00 3.79 6.38
CA MET A 41 1.92 4.88 5.41
C MET A 41 3.10 5.81 5.63
N LEU A 42 3.55 6.52 4.60
CA LEU A 42 4.50 7.62 4.79
C LEU A 42 3.85 8.75 5.60
N GLY A 43 4.64 9.46 6.39
CA GLY A 43 4.16 10.58 7.20
C GLY A 43 3.50 11.71 6.36
N THR A 44 3.84 11.79 5.08
CA THR A 44 3.25 12.73 4.11
C THR A 44 1.90 12.27 3.56
N ASP A 45 1.55 11.00 3.72
CA ASP A 45 0.29 10.46 3.20
C ASP A 45 -0.92 11.00 3.95
N LYS A 46 -1.98 11.26 3.21
CA LYS A 46 -3.28 11.69 3.75
C LYS A 46 -4.32 10.60 3.57
N PHE A 47 -5.18 10.42 4.55
CA PHE A 47 -6.34 9.56 4.38
C PHE A 47 -7.24 10.13 3.27
N LYS A 48 -7.60 9.27 2.30
CA LYS A 48 -8.42 9.67 1.13
C LYS A 48 -9.86 10.06 1.49
N THR A 49 -10.39 9.57 2.60
CA THR A 49 -11.75 9.86 3.03
C THR A 49 -11.77 10.44 4.44
N LYS A 50 -12.56 11.50 4.63
CA LYS A 50 -12.77 12.15 5.94
C LYS A 50 -13.94 11.56 6.71
N ILE A 51 -14.65 10.59 6.15
CA ILE A 51 -15.83 9.97 6.74
C ILE A 51 -15.68 8.44 6.81
N PRO A 52 -16.35 7.76 7.76
CA PRO A 52 -16.33 6.31 7.84
C PRO A 52 -16.82 5.65 6.55
N LEU A 53 -16.07 4.65 6.08
CA LEU A 53 -16.43 3.79 4.96
C LEU A 53 -16.50 2.34 5.47
N LEU A 54 -17.68 1.76 5.45
CA LEU A 54 -17.90 0.39 5.91
C LEU A 54 -18.30 -0.51 4.76
N PHE A 55 -17.88 -1.77 4.84
CA PHE A 55 -18.31 -2.83 3.94
C PHE A 55 -19.12 -3.86 4.73
N ILE A 56 -20.30 -4.23 4.21
CA ILE A 56 -21.18 -5.22 4.82
C ILE A 56 -21.56 -6.29 3.81
N SER A 57 -21.98 -7.48 4.32
CA SER A 57 -22.49 -8.56 3.48
C SER A 57 -23.89 -8.24 2.94
N GLU A 58 -24.30 -8.96 1.90
CA GLU A 58 -25.69 -8.86 1.37
C GLU A 58 -26.72 -9.24 2.43
N SER A 59 -26.46 -10.24 3.26
CA SER A 59 -27.37 -10.66 4.34
C SER A 59 -27.55 -9.56 5.39
N LYS A 60 -26.45 -8.91 5.81
CA LYS A 60 -26.54 -7.80 6.75
C LYS A 60 -27.24 -6.59 6.15
N ALA A 61 -26.97 -6.30 4.87
CA ALA A 61 -27.68 -5.25 4.15
C ALA A 61 -29.17 -5.52 4.04
N ASP A 62 -29.58 -6.76 3.73
CA ASP A 62 -31.00 -7.12 3.65
C ASP A 62 -31.72 -6.93 4.99
N SER A 63 -31.06 -7.31 6.10
CA SER A 63 -31.60 -7.07 7.45
C SER A 63 -31.80 -5.57 7.72
N LEU A 64 -30.79 -4.74 7.46
CA LEU A 64 -30.87 -3.30 7.66
C LEU A 64 -31.95 -2.64 6.77
N LEU A 65 -32.09 -3.08 5.52
CA LEU A 65 -33.11 -2.57 4.62
C LEU A 65 -34.53 -2.88 5.12
N ARG A 66 -34.76 -4.10 5.61
CA ARG A 66 -36.06 -4.52 6.19
C ARG A 66 -36.37 -3.76 7.46
N GLU A 67 -35.41 -3.66 8.37
CA GLU A 67 -35.52 -2.88 9.59
C GLU A 67 -35.82 -1.41 9.34
N GLY A 68 -35.23 -0.84 8.27
CA GLY A 68 -35.49 0.51 7.80
C GLY A 68 -36.80 0.70 7.03
N GLY A 69 -37.65 -0.32 6.93
CA GLY A 69 -38.97 -0.25 6.27
C GLY A 69 -39.02 -0.70 4.82
N LEU A 70 -37.90 -1.17 4.25
CA LEU A 70 -37.86 -1.69 2.86
C LEU A 70 -38.12 -3.20 2.83
N LEU A 71 -39.41 -3.57 2.96
CA LEU A 71 -39.85 -4.96 3.06
C LEU A 71 -39.52 -5.85 1.85
N LYS A 72 -39.25 -5.24 0.69
CA LYS A 72 -38.97 -5.98 -0.56
C LYS A 72 -37.63 -6.71 -0.58
N GLY A 73 -36.72 -6.37 0.33
CA GLY A 73 -35.40 -6.98 0.45
C GLY A 73 -34.44 -6.63 -0.71
N LEU A 74 -33.17 -6.82 -0.45
CA LEU A 74 -32.07 -6.45 -1.35
C LEU A 74 -32.15 -7.12 -2.74
N LYS A 75 -32.44 -8.40 -2.78
CA LYS A 75 -32.51 -9.18 -4.05
C LYS A 75 -33.52 -8.62 -5.03
N LYS A 76 -34.70 -8.26 -4.54
CA LYS A 76 -35.78 -7.70 -5.39
C LYS A 76 -35.42 -6.29 -5.88
N ILE A 77 -34.77 -5.47 -5.03
CA ILE A 77 -34.32 -4.14 -5.39
C ILE A 77 -33.23 -4.24 -6.47
N LYS A 78 -32.25 -5.11 -6.28
CA LYS A 78 -31.16 -5.35 -7.23
C LYS A 78 -31.71 -5.78 -8.60
N ASN A 79 -32.57 -6.81 -8.64
CA ASN A 79 -33.20 -7.27 -9.87
C ASN A 79 -33.96 -6.17 -10.61
N LYS A 80 -34.58 -5.25 -9.86
CA LYS A 80 -35.33 -4.14 -10.47
C LYS A 80 -34.40 -3.08 -11.04
N ILE A 81 -33.26 -2.81 -10.37
CA ILE A 81 -32.22 -1.93 -10.89
C ILE A 81 -31.62 -2.51 -12.17
N ASP A 82 -31.26 -3.79 -12.14
CA ASP A 82 -30.65 -4.49 -13.27
C ASP A 82 -31.58 -4.50 -14.50
N LYS A 83 -32.88 -4.72 -14.29
CA LYS A 83 -33.91 -4.71 -15.37
C LYS A 83 -34.17 -3.32 -15.95
N LYS A 84 -34.14 -2.29 -15.11
CA LYS A 84 -34.52 -0.94 -15.53
C LYS A 84 -33.34 -0.06 -15.93
N GLY A 85 -32.11 -0.45 -15.58
CA GLY A 85 -30.91 0.34 -15.81
C GLY A 85 -30.85 1.70 -15.04
N VAL A 86 -31.73 1.88 -14.05
CA VAL A 86 -31.83 3.14 -13.30
C VAL A 86 -31.71 2.88 -11.80
N PRO A 87 -31.10 3.81 -11.04
CA PRO A 87 -30.98 3.69 -9.59
C PRO A 87 -32.34 3.76 -8.92
N LEU A 88 -32.52 2.97 -7.87
CA LEU A 88 -33.70 2.99 -6.99
C LEU A 88 -33.26 3.47 -5.61
N SER A 89 -33.26 4.78 -5.41
CA SER A 89 -32.95 5.37 -4.12
C SER A 89 -34.20 5.42 -3.24
N SER A 90 -34.03 5.14 -1.95
CA SER A 90 -35.08 5.22 -0.93
C SER A 90 -34.51 5.76 0.35
N GLN A 91 -35.29 6.54 1.06
CA GLN A 91 -34.98 6.90 2.44
C GLN A 91 -35.37 5.74 3.37
N LEU A 92 -34.54 5.45 4.37
CA LEU A 92 -34.82 4.44 5.38
C LEU A 92 -35.14 5.12 6.71
N SER A 93 -36.11 4.58 7.44
CA SER A 93 -36.42 4.98 8.80
C SER A 93 -35.51 4.22 9.78
N LEU A 94 -34.20 4.41 9.65
CA LEU A 94 -33.18 3.70 10.43
C LEU A 94 -32.13 4.68 10.92
N LYS A 95 -31.78 4.57 12.22
CA LYS A 95 -30.63 5.28 12.80
C LYS A 95 -29.50 4.28 13.00
N ILE A 96 -28.32 4.57 12.45
CA ILE A 96 -27.13 3.74 12.59
C ILE A 96 -26.09 4.54 13.38
N GLY A 97 -25.65 3.98 14.50
CA GLY A 97 -24.46 4.44 15.22
C GLY A 97 -23.20 3.80 14.64
N ILE A 98 -22.21 4.61 14.31
CA ILE A 98 -20.90 4.14 13.87
C ILE A 98 -19.85 4.70 14.81
N GLN A 99 -19.10 3.82 15.45
CA GLN A 99 -17.94 4.17 16.24
C GLN A 99 -16.70 3.55 15.60
N SER A 100 -15.71 4.38 15.30
CA SER A 100 -14.44 3.94 14.71
C SER A 100 -13.31 4.77 15.33
N ASN A 101 -12.33 4.09 15.88
CA ASN A 101 -11.12 4.72 16.41
C ASN A 101 -9.93 4.31 15.55
N ILE A 102 -9.12 5.30 15.16
CA ILE A 102 -7.85 5.07 14.48
C ILE A 102 -6.75 5.44 15.46
N ILE A 103 -5.96 4.45 15.85
CA ILE A 103 -4.75 4.67 16.64
C ILE A 103 -3.61 4.87 15.64
N LYS A 104 -2.94 6.01 15.74
CA LYS A 104 -1.73 6.30 14.97
C LYS A 104 -0.53 6.11 15.87
N THR A 105 0.47 5.42 15.34
CA THR A 105 1.78 5.27 15.98
C THR A 105 2.82 5.62 14.94
N ASP A 106 3.67 6.58 15.27
CA ASP A 106 4.79 6.95 14.40
C ASP A 106 5.95 5.98 14.64
N ILE A 107 6.50 5.48 13.55
CA ILE A 107 7.71 4.66 13.54
C ILE A 107 8.67 5.25 12.53
N SER A 108 9.97 5.16 12.82
CA SER A 108 11.03 5.57 11.91
C SER A 108 11.70 4.35 11.32
N SER A 109 12.05 4.45 10.05
CA SER A 109 12.89 3.49 9.34
C SER A 109 13.72 4.24 8.31
N GLU A 110 14.76 3.61 7.79
CA GLU A 110 15.76 4.24 6.96
C GLU A 110 16.00 3.45 5.67
N ASN A 111 16.26 4.14 4.56
CA ASN A 111 16.97 3.56 3.43
C ASN A 111 18.46 3.79 3.67
N ILE A 112 19.28 2.78 3.44
CA ILE A 112 20.73 2.89 3.58
C ILE A 112 21.32 3.20 2.21
N LEU A 113 22.29 4.10 2.15
CA LEU A 113 22.83 4.60 0.89
C LEU A 113 24.35 4.42 0.87
N GLY A 114 24.84 3.61 -0.06
CA GLY A 114 26.26 3.47 -0.38
C GLY A 114 26.54 4.04 -1.77
N TYR A 115 27.48 4.94 -1.89
CA TYR A 115 27.77 5.61 -3.16
C TYR A 115 29.20 5.35 -3.62
N VAL A 116 29.33 4.89 -4.85
CA VAL A 116 30.62 4.75 -5.56
C VAL A 116 30.62 5.72 -6.73
N GLU A 117 31.43 6.78 -6.65
CA GLU A 117 31.54 7.77 -7.70
C GLU A 117 32.21 7.18 -8.94
N GLY A 118 31.62 7.45 -10.10
CA GLY A 118 32.15 7.07 -11.39
C GLY A 118 33.35 7.90 -11.85
N SER A 119 34.00 7.48 -12.94
CA SER A 119 35.16 8.18 -13.51
C SER A 119 34.77 9.27 -14.52
N ASP A 120 34.49 8.90 -15.77
CA ASP A 120 34.23 9.84 -16.89
C ASP A 120 32.75 10.15 -17.12
N LYS A 121 31.84 9.39 -16.53
CA LYS A 121 30.38 9.57 -16.60
C LYS A 121 29.75 9.69 -15.20
N LYS A 122 30.43 10.35 -14.29
CA LYS A 122 30.05 10.41 -12.88
C LYS A 122 28.67 11.02 -12.62
N GLU A 123 28.16 11.86 -13.51
CA GLU A 123 26.82 12.46 -13.39
C GLU A 123 25.67 11.49 -13.77
N GLU A 124 25.99 10.40 -14.49
CA GLU A 124 25.05 9.34 -14.79
C GLU A 124 25.05 8.31 -13.63
N ILE A 125 23.91 8.08 -13.01
CA ILE A 125 23.79 7.23 -11.82
C ILE A 125 23.04 5.94 -12.15
N ILE A 126 23.61 4.82 -11.78
CA ILE A 126 22.92 3.53 -11.73
C ILE A 126 22.53 3.29 -10.27
N ILE A 127 21.26 3.01 -10.00
CA ILE A 127 20.79 2.64 -8.66
C ILE A 127 20.64 1.12 -8.61
N VAL A 128 21.16 0.51 -7.56
CA VAL A 128 20.96 -0.91 -7.25
C VAL A 128 20.18 -0.99 -5.95
N THR A 129 19.02 -1.66 -5.98
CA THR A 129 18.12 -1.77 -4.83
C THR A 129 17.88 -3.22 -4.45
N ALA A 130 17.69 -3.45 -3.16
CA ALA A 130 17.12 -4.65 -2.57
C ALA A 130 16.42 -4.25 -1.28
N HIS A 131 15.31 -4.89 -0.92
CA HIS A 131 14.71 -4.59 0.37
C HIS A 131 15.32 -5.46 1.48
N TYR A 132 15.45 -4.88 2.67
CA TYR A 132 16.05 -5.58 3.81
C TYR A 132 15.06 -5.89 4.94
N ASP A 133 13.81 -5.46 4.80
CA ASP A 133 12.73 -5.85 5.69
C ASP A 133 12.04 -7.14 5.22
N HIS A 134 11.38 -7.82 6.15
CA HIS A 134 10.49 -8.94 5.85
C HIS A 134 9.31 -8.94 6.82
N LEU A 135 8.42 -9.93 6.74
CA LEU A 135 7.18 -10.02 7.51
C LEU A 135 7.40 -10.10 9.03
N GLY A 136 8.56 -10.58 9.48
CA GLY A 136 8.91 -10.67 10.88
C GLY A 136 8.14 -11.77 11.62
N LYS A 137 7.48 -11.46 12.73
CA LYS A 137 6.75 -12.43 13.56
C LYS A 137 5.24 -12.20 13.47
N TYR A 138 4.52 -13.26 13.09
CA TYR A 138 3.07 -13.24 13.02
C TYR A 138 2.44 -14.53 13.54
N ASN A 139 1.44 -14.43 14.42
CA ASN A 139 0.77 -15.58 15.05
C ASN A 139 1.74 -16.61 15.65
N GLY A 140 2.79 -16.15 16.31
CA GLY A 140 3.81 -17.00 16.92
C GLY A 140 4.80 -17.65 15.93
N LYS A 141 4.61 -17.49 14.64
CA LYS A 141 5.55 -17.95 13.59
C LYS A 141 6.52 -16.84 13.24
N ILE A 142 7.78 -17.21 13.01
CA ILE A 142 8.81 -16.30 12.52
C ILE A 142 8.96 -16.52 11.02
N PHE A 143 8.97 -15.45 10.27
CA PHE A 143 9.22 -15.40 8.84
C PHE A 143 10.62 -14.82 8.66
N ASN A 144 11.56 -15.68 8.30
CA ASN A 144 12.99 -15.34 8.33
C ASN A 144 13.44 -14.49 7.14
N GLY A 145 12.74 -14.56 5.99
CA GLY A 145 13.08 -13.77 4.81
C GLY A 145 14.43 -14.13 4.19
N ALA A 146 14.81 -15.43 4.19
CA ALA A 146 16.11 -15.83 3.68
C ALA A 146 16.24 -15.59 2.17
N ASP A 147 15.20 -15.91 1.42
CA ASP A 147 15.12 -15.71 -0.02
C ASP A 147 14.47 -14.35 -0.35
N ASP A 148 13.43 -14.02 0.33
CA ASP A 148 12.69 -12.77 0.26
C ASP A 148 12.92 -11.90 1.54
N ASN A 149 13.94 -10.98 1.62
CA ASN A 149 14.91 -10.75 0.54
C ASN A 149 16.34 -10.59 1.11
N ALA A 150 16.74 -11.51 2.04
CA ALA A 150 18.12 -11.48 2.55
C ALA A 150 19.12 -11.86 1.45
N SER A 151 18.73 -12.71 0.48
CA SER A 151 19.55 -13.09 -0.67
C SER A 151 19.90 -11.88 -1.53
N GLY A 152 18.91 -11.08 -1.92
CA GLY A 152 19.11 -9.86 -2.71
C GLY A 152 19.87 -8.78 -1.95
N THR A 153 19.57 -8.58 -0.67
CA THR A 153 20.31 -7.65 0.19
C THR A 153 21.77 -8.07 0.30
N THR A 154 22.07 -9.36 0.48
CA THR A 154 23.44 -9.88 0.51
C THR A 154 24.16 -9.67 -0.80
N ALA A 155 23.51 -9.97 -1.93
CA ALA A 155 24.08 -9.72 -3.26
C ALA A 155 24.42 -8.25 -3.48
N LEU A 156 23.52 -7.34 -3.06
CA LEU A 156 23.75 -5.89 -3.14
C LEU A 156 24.96 -5.47 -2.33
N LEU A 157 25.11 -5.96 -1.09
CA LEU A 157 26.27 -5.65 -0.24
C LEU A 157 27.59 -6.18 -0.84
N MET A 158 27.57 -7.39 -1.39
CA MET A 158 28.75 -7.97 -2.07
C MET A 158 29.13 -7.15 -3.32
N MET A 159 28.17 -6.70 -4.10
CA MET A 159 28.43 -5.82 -5.24
C MET A 159 28.98 -4.47 -4.79
N ALA A 160 28.42 -3.87 -3.73
CA ALA A 160 28.94 -2.62 -3.20
C ALA A 160 30.40 -2.74 -2.77
N GLN A 161 30.76 -3.82 -2.07
CA GLN A 161 32.12 -4.11 -1.69
C GLN A 161 33.04 -4.30 -2.90
N ALA A 162 32.60 -5.06 -3.91
CA ALA A 162 33.41 -5.34 -5.11
C ALA A 162 33.67 -4.06 -5.91
N PHE A 163 32.66 -3.21 -6.11
CA PHE A 163 32.82 -1.93 -6.81
C PHE A 163 33.66 -0.92 -6.04
N ALA A 164 33.53 -0.87 -4.72
CA ALA A 164 34.39 -0.02 -3.89
C ALA A 164 35.87 -0.43 -4.02
N LYS A 165 36.15 -1.74 -3.90
CA LYS A 165 37.48 -2.28 -4.05
C LYS A 165 38.05 -2.04 -5.46
N ALA A 166 37.28 -2.29 -6.51
CA ALA A 166 37.69 -2.02 -7.88
C ALA A 166 38.07 -0.53 -8.07
N LYS A 167 37.32 0.38 -7.45
CA LYS A 167 37.64 1.80 -7.48
C LYS A 167 38.95 2.12 -6.76
N GLU A 168 39.21 1.56 -5.59
CA GLU A 168 40.48 1.70 -4.86
C GLU A 168 41.67 1.22 -5.67
N GLU A 169 41.49 0.15 -6.46
CA GLU A 169 42.49 -0.42 -7.34
C GLU A 169 42.64 0.32 -8.70
N GLY A 170 41.90 1.44 -8.90
CA GLY A 170 41.94 2.23 -10.14
C GLY A 170 41.09 1.68 -11.30
N ASN A 171 40.32 0.62 -11.05
CA ASN A 171 39.42 -0.04 -12.02
C ASN A 171 37.93 0.25 -11.74
N GLY A 172 37.64 1.42 -11.19
CA GLY A 172 36.28 1.81 -10.82
C GLY A 172 35.32 1.95 -12.02
N PRO A 173 34.01 2.06 -11.73
CA PRO A 173 33.01 2.18 -12.77
C PRO A 173 33.09 3.52 -13.51
N ARG A 174 32.63 3.56 -14.76
CA ARG A 174 32.52 4.82 -15.53
C ARG A 174 31.39 5.70 -14.97
N ARG A 175 30.21 5.09 -14.68
CA ARG A 175 29.05 5.75 -14.07
C ARG A 175 29.10 5.62 -12.57
N SER A 176 28.54 6.58 -11.90
CA SER A 176 28.31 6.45 -10.45
C SER A 176 27.30 5.38 -10.13
N ILE A 177 27.49 4.67 -9.03
CA ILE A 177 26.57 3.63 -8.57
C ILE A 177 26.09 3.99 -7.17
N LEU A 178 24.77 3.98 -7.00
CA LEU A 178 24.11 4.12 -5.70
C LEU A 178 23.54 2.76 -5.29
N PHE A 179 24.13 2.15 -4.29
CA PHE A 179 23.61 0.94 -3.64
C PHE A 179 22.64 1.35 -2.54
N MET A 180 21.41 0.90 -2.64
CA MET A 180 20.35 1.36 -1.74
C MET A 180 19.50 0.19 -1.23
N PRO A 181 19.90 -0.45 -0.10
CA PRO A 181 18.98 -1.25 0.68
C PRO A 181 17.78 -0.41 1.13
N VAL A 182 16.57 -0.84 0.76
CA VAL A 182 15.31 -0.12 1.05
C VAL A 182 14.53 -0.80 2.14
N SER A 183 13.78 -0.01 2.91
CA SER A 183 12.93 -0.48 3.99
C SER A 183 11.45 -0.47 3.61
N ALA A 184 10.66 -1.21 4.38
CA ALA A 184 9.21 -1.24 4.31
C ALA A 184 8.65 -1.57 2.91
N GLU A 185 9.31 -2.48 2.20
CA GLU A 185 8.83 -3.06 0.95
C GLU A 185 7.54 -3.81 1.19
N GLU A 186 7.53 -4.70 2.18
CA GLU A 186 6.41 -5.54 2.62
C GLU A 186 5.16 -4.75 3.09
N LYS A 187 5.32 -3.46 3.27
CA LYS A 187 4.24 -2.54 3.64
C LYS A 187 3.74 -1.69 2.48
N GLY A 188 4.17 -2.00 1.27
CA GLY A 188 3.77 -1.35 0.02
C GLY A 188 4.81 -0.41 -0.55
N LEU A 189 6.06 -0.87 -0.67
CA LEU A 189 7.16 -0.19 -1.35
C LEU A 189 7.48 1.19 -0.74
N LEU A 190 7.31 1.35 0.60
CA LEU A 190 7.36 2.70 1.19
C LEU A 190 8.75 3.32 1.12
N GLY A 191 9.81 2.53 1.30
CA GLY A 191 11.18 3.05 1.24
C GLY A 191 11.58 3.51 -0.16
N SER A 192 11.34 2.71 -1.18
CA SER A 192 11.63 3.08 -2.58
C SER A 192 10.77 4.25 -3.04
N ARG A 193 9.48 4.30 -2.63
CA ARG A 193 8.60 5.44 -2.89
C ARG A 193 9.13 6.71 -2.23
N TYR A 194 9.57 6.63 -0.96
CA TYR A 194 10.13 7.77 -0.26
C TYR A 194 11.35 8.36 -0.99
N TYR A 195 12.28 7.49 -1.45
CA TYR A 195 13.40 7.95 -2.24
C TYR A 195 12.97 8.60 -3.56
N SER A 196 11.99 8.04 -4.25
CA SER A 196 11.48 8.63 -5.51
C SER A 196 10.84 10.00 -5.31
N GLU A 197 10.21 10.22 -4.16
CA GLU A 197 9.59 11.51 -3.80
C GLU A 197 10.61 12.51 -3.20
N ASN A 198 11.69 12.01 -2.59
CA ASN A 198 12.73 12.80 -1.91
C ASN A 198 14.14 12.32 -2.30
N PRO A 199 14.53 12.37 -3.57
CA PRO A 199 15.79 11.83 -4.03
C PRO A 199 16.98 12.70 -3.57
N ILE A 200 18.09 12.06 -3.17
CA ILE A 200 19.35 12.77 -2.84
C ILE A 200 20.02 13.30 -4.10
N PHE A 201 19.96 12.52 -5.19
CA PHE A 201 20.44 12.93 -6.50
C PHE A 201 19.26 13.22 -7.42
N PRO A 202 19.36 14.20 -8.33
CA PRO A 202 18.28 14.48 -9.30
C PRO A 202 17.90 13.23 -10.08
N LEU A 203 16.61 12.85 -10.09
CA LEU A 203 16.13 11.64 -10.79
C LEU A 203 16.48 11.63 -12.29
N LYS A 204 16.61 12.80 -12.92
CA LYS A 204 17.03 12.92 -14.32
C LYS A 204 18.43 12.36 -14.59
N ASN A 205 19.27 12.26 -13.54
CA ASN A 205 20.62 11.71 -13.63
C ASN A 205 20.61 10.17 -13.45
N THR A 206 19.50 9.59 -13.01
CA THR A 206 19.37 8.14 -12.88
C THR A 206 19.09 7.52 -14.22
N VAL A 207 20.07 6.77 -14.76
CA VAL A 207 19.98 6.13 -16.08
C VAL A 207 19.39 4.73 -16.03
N ALA A 208 19.49 4.05 -14.88
CA ALA A 208 18.91 2.74 -14.65
C ALA A 208 18.68 2.49 -13.14
N ASN A 209 17.69 1.67 -12.83
CA ASN A 209 17.54 1.02 -11.53
C ASN A 209 17.54 -0.49 -11.74
N LEU A 210 18.38 -1.20 -11.00
CA LEU A 210 18.46 -2.65 -10.93
C LEU A 210 17.90 -3.08 -9.58
N ASN A 211 16.71 -3.65 -9.58
CA ASN A 211 16.09 -4.17 -8.36
C ASN A 211 16.37 -5.67 -8.25
N ILE A 212 16.83 -6.10 -7.09
CA ILE A 212 17.09 -7.49 -6.76
C ILE A 212 16.04 -7.90 -5.73
N ASP A 213 15.12 -8.79 -6.16
CA ASP A 213 14.00 -9.26 -5.37
C ASP A 213 13.78 -10.76 -5.60
#